data_ea1fe3a891e63514fd180ba10d21294c
#
_entry.id   ea1fe3a891e63514fd180ba10d21294c
#
_cell.length_a   1.000
_cell.length_b   1.000
_cell.length_c   1.000
_cell.angle_alpha   90.00
_cell.angle_beta   90.00
_cell.angle_gamma   90.00
#
_symmetry.space_group_name_H-M   'P 1'
#
loop_
_entity.id
_entity.type
_entity.pdbx_description
1 polymer ?
#
loop_
_entity_poly.entity_id
_entity_poly.type
_entity_poly.pdbx_seq_one_letter_code
_entity_poly.pdbx_strand_id
1 'polypeptide(L)'
;FCAMNDIGYATVCKKIKQFKVSKGRWNLKVTSKKVKQIENSYSAPAVEPKPQQNLIPQVDDTFVKFGSFTDIKKIISSKLFYPTFITGLSGNGKTFSVEQACAQLGRELIRVNITIETDEDDLIGGFRLVNGATVWHNGPVIEALERGAILLLDEIDLASNKILCLQSVLEGNGVFLKKIGRFVRPAAGFNVFATANTKGKGSDDGRFIGTNVLNEAFLERFPVTYEQDYPAPSVEKKILGRIASNLGVTDTAFLERLVDWADIIRKTFYDGGIEDIISTRRLVHIVRAFSIFNDKAKAIKVCVNRFDDETKQSFLELYDKVDADFDMDKKEDNEESITNDSSNNSWNV
;
A
#
# COMPACT_ATOMS: atom_id res chain seq x y z
N PHE A 1 -31.39 21.98 25.44
CA PHE A 1 -32.67 21.32 25.11
C PHE A 1 -33.63 22.31 24.41
N CYS A 2 -33.81 23.53 24.92
CA CYS A 2 -34.66 24.53 24.29
C CYS A 2 -34.18 25.00 22.91
N ALA A 3 -32.85 25.10 22.71
CA ALA A 3 -32.24 25.54 21.46
C ALA A 3 -32.37 24.50 20.33
N MET A 4 -32.53 23.23 20.64
CA MET A 4 -32.66 22.15 19.63
C MET A 4 -34.05 21.91 19.08
N ASN A 5 -35.11 22.45 19.73
CA ASN A 5 -36.50 22.09 19.41
C ASN A 5 -37.41 23.30 19.17
N ASP A 6 -36.89 24.48 18.93
CA ASP A 6 -37.65 25.72 18.69
C ASP A 6 -38.78 26.01 19.73
N ILE A 7 -38.63 25.51 20.95
CA ILE A 7 -39.60 25.68 22.00
C ILE A 7 -39.13 26.85 22.90
N GLY A 8 -39.90 27.92 22.91
CA GLY A 8 -39.60 29.07 23.75
C GLY A 8 -39.49 28.71 25.24
N TYR A 9 -38.51 29.25 25.95
CA TYR A 9 -38.24 29.02 27.37
C TYR A 9 -39.49 29.18 28.27
N ALA A 10 -40.35 30.15 27.98
CA ALA A 10 -41.59 30.36 28.70
C ALA A 10 -42.57 29.18 28.60
N THR A 11 -42.62 28.50 27.46
CA THR A 11 -43.47 27.31 27.23
C THR A 11 -42.97 26.10 27.99
N VAL A 12 -41.63 25.91 28.06
CA VAL A 12 -41.02 24.84 28.85
C VAL A 12 -41.30 25.06 30.35
N CYS A 13 -41.08 26.27 30.85
CA CYS A 13 -41.36 26.61 32.25
C CYS A 13 -42.85 26.43 32.62
N LYS A 14 -43.77 26.72 31.69
CA LYS A 14 -45.21 26.54 31.91
C LYS A 14 -45.59 25.06 31.98
N LYS A 15 -45.00 24.22 31.14
CA LYS A 15 -45.23 22.76 31.17
C LYS A 15 -44.57 22.07 32.38
N ILE A 16 -43.45 22.55 32.87
CA ILE A 16 -42.78 21.99 34.04
C ILE A 16 -43.55 22.35 35.33
N LYS A 17 -44.13 23.55 35.43
CA LYS A 17 -44.89 23.97 36.62
C LYS A 17 -46.04 23.00 37.01
N GLN A 18 -46.67 22.31 36.05
CA GLN A 18 -47.77 21.36 36.34
C GLN A 18 -47.30 20.07 37.06
N PHE A 19 -45.98 19.78 37.09
CA PHE A 19 -45.41 18.62 37.75
C PHE A 19 -44.86 18.95 39.16
N LYS A 20 -44.99 20.20 39.58
CA LYS A 20 -44.44 20.66 40.88
C LYS A 20 -45.39 20.24 42.00
N VAL A 21 -44.93 19.38 42.90
CA VAL A 21 -45.71 18.87 44.04
C VAL A 21 -45.51 19.75 45.29
N SER A 22 -44.30 20.29 45.49
CA SER A 22 -44.00 21.22 46.61
C SER A 22 -42.70 21.97 46.32
N LYS A 23 -42.34 22.95 47.18
CA LYS A 23 -41.11 23.72 47.00
C LYS A 23 -39.88 22.77 46.97
N GLY A 24 -39.26 22.62 45.80
CA GLY A 24 -38.09 21.77 45.60
C GLY A 24 -38.36 20.31 45.27
N ARG A 25 -39.63 19.85 45.15
CA ARG A 25 -39.95 18.48 44.73
C ARG A 25 -40.80 18.45 43.47
N TRP A 26 -40.42 17.58 42.54
CA TRP A 26 -41.01 17.41 41.22
C TRP A 26 -41.45 15.93 41.01
N ASN A 27 -42.63 15.67 40.55
CA ASN A 27 -43.08 14.32 40.23
C ASN A 27 -42.98 14.14 38.69
N LEU A 28 -41.89 13.51 38.26
CA LEU A 28 -41.60 13.19 36.87
C LEU A 28 -42.00 11.74 36.54
N LYS A 29 -43.23 11.32 36.84
CA LYS A 29 -43.72 10.03 36.34
C LYS A 29 -43.89 10.12 34.83
N VAL A 30 -42.87 9.71 34.11
CA VAL A 30 -42.93 9.45 32.65
C VAL A 30 -43.71 8.15 32.49
N THR A 31 -44.91 8.22 31.91
CA THR A 31 -45.70 7.02 31.64
C THR A 31 -44.95 6.16 30.61
N SER A 32 -44.69 4.89 30.95
CA SER A 32 -43.91 3.93 30.18
C SER A 32 -44.33 3.74 28.73
N LYS A 33 -45.52 4.16 28.34
CA LYS A 33 -46.03 4.12 26.96
C LYS A 33 -45.33 5.13 26.01
N LYS A 34 -44.89 6.30 26.49
CA LYS A 34 -44.19 7.27 25.65
C LYS A 34 -42.73 6.96 25.47
N VAL A 35 -42.08 6.31 26.46
CA VAL A 35 -40.67 5.88 26.35
C VAL A 35 -40.53 4.77 25.29
N LYS A 36 -41.48 3.80 25.25
CA LYS A 36 -41.43 2.74 24.22
C LYS A 36 -41.64 3.25 22.77
N GLN A 37 -42.31 4.35 22.57
CA GLN A 37 -42.47 4.95 21.23
C GLN A 37 -41.24 5.73 20.79
N ILE A 38 -40.43 6.25 21.73
CA ILE A 38 -39.19 6.93 21.42
C ILE A 38 -38.06 5.93 21.18
N GLU A 39 -38.03 4.80 21.90
CA GLU A 39 -37.06 3.72 21.67
C GLU A 39 -37.27 3.00 20.32
N ASN A 40 -38.47 2.96 19.79
CA ASN A 40 -38.77 2.35 18.47
C ASN A 40 -38.54 3.30 17.26
N SER A 41 -38.23 4.59 17.49
CA SER A 41 -38.01 5.53 16.40
C SER A 41 -36.50 5.80 16.11
N TYR A 42 -35.62 5.27 16.91
CA TYR A 42 -34.18 5.23 16.67
C TYR A 42 -33.70 3.81 16.39
N SER A 43 -34.25 3.19 15.36
CA SER A 43 -33.50 2.15 14.67
C SER A 43 -32.40 2.89 13.90
N ALA A 44 -31.15 2.76 14.36
CA ALA A 44 -30.03 3.12 13.53
C ALA A 44 -30.24 2.48 12.14
N PRO A 45 -30.05 3.22 11.05
CA PRO A 45 -30.19 2.62 9.72
C PRO A 45 -29.34 1.37 9.72
N ALA A 46 -29.98 0.23 9.43
CA ALA A 46 -29.29 -1.04 9.31
C ALA A 46 -28.20 -0.81 8.24
N VAL A 47 -26.94 -0.88 8.64
CA VAL A 47 -25.83 -0.94 7.70
C VAL A 47 -26.11 -2.20 6.89
N GLU A 48 -26.51 -2.04 5.64
CA GLU A 48 -26.59 -3.19 4.73
C GLU A 48 -25.24 -3.90 4.78
N PRO A 49 -25.19 -5.20 5.09
CA PRO A 49 -23.95 -5.92 5.09
C PRO A 49 -23.41 -5.83 3.66
N LYS A 50 -22.31 -5.07 3.50
CA LYS A 50 -21.55 -5.08 2.23
C LYS A 50 -21.28 -6.55 1.91
N PRO A 51 -21.48 -7.01 0.65
CA PRO A 51 -21.12 -8.38 0.28
C PRO A 51 -19.68 -8.60 0.73
N GLN A 52 -19.43 -9.69 1.46
CA GLN A 52 -18.09 -10.02 1.96
C GLN A 52 -17.18 -10.21 0.76
N GLN A 53 -16.46 -9.16 0.42
CA GLN A 53 -15.45 -9.22 -0.62
C GLN A 53 -14.33 -10.15 -0.16
N ASN A 54 -13.98 -11.12 -0.98
CA ASN A 54 -12.81 -11.96 -0.73
C ASN A 54 -11.53 -11.11 -0.90
N LEU A 55 -10.76 -10.96 0.15
CA LEU A 55 -9.53 -10.16 0.18
C LEU A 55 -8.26 -11.03 0.16
N ILE A 56 -8.38 -12.31 -0.22
CA ILE A 56 -7.21 -13.19 -0.40
C ILE A 56 -6.54 -12.80 -1.72
N PRO A 57 -5.24 -12.43 -1.71
CA PRO A 57 -4.51 -12.12 -2.93
C PRO A 57 -4.43 -13.33 -3.86
N GLN A 58 -4.27 -13.08 -5.16
CA GLN A 58 -4.05 -14.15 -6.12
C GLN A 58 -2.60 -14.65 -6.05
N VAL A 59 -2.43 -15.95 -6.23
CA VAL A 59 -1.10 -16.55 -6.40
C VAL A 59 -0.55 -16.14 -7.77
N ASP A 60 0.66 -15.60 -7.77
CA ASP A 60 1.37 -15.22 -9.01
C ASP A 60 2.38 -16.32 -9.35
N ASP A 61 2.20 -16.97 -10.51
CA ASP A 61 3.04 -18.06 -10.99
C ASP A 61 4.46 -17.59 -11.34
N THR A 62 4.66 -16.30 -11.56
CA THR A 62 5.99 -15.72 -11.80
C THR A 62 6.79 -15.52 -10.52
N PHE A 63 6.13 -15.60 -9.36
CA PHE A 63 6.79 -15.37 -8.09
C PHE A 63 7.87 -16.42 -7.80
N VAL A 64 9.07 -15.95 -7.46
CA VAL A 64 10.19 -16.78 -6.98
C VAL A 64 10.50 -16.38 -5.54
N LYS A 65 10.52 -17.34 -4.64
CA LYS A 65 10.85 -17.11 -3.23
C LYS A 65 12.31 -16.71 -3.06
N PHE A 66 12.58 -15.68 -2.30
CA PHE A 66 13.92 -15.24 -1.89
C PHE A 66 13.87 -14.39 -0.61
N GLY A 67 15.02 -14.00 -0.10
CA GLY A 67 15.14 -13.18 1.10
C GLY A 67 14.35 -13.74 2.28
N SER A 68 13.65 -12.89 2.98
CA SER A 68 12.90 -13.23 4.20
C SER A 68 11.55 -13.90 3.95
N PHE A 69 11.22 -14.28 2.69
CA PHE A 69 9.90 -14.84 2.33
C PHE A 69 9.49 -16.06 3.18
N THR A 70 10.43 -16.97 3.43
CA THR A 70 10.14 -18.20 4.21
C THR A 70 9.75 -17.87 5.65
N ASP A 71 10.40 -16.89 6.25
CA ASP A 71 10.12 -16.49 7.63
C ASP A 71 8.84 -15.65 7.71
N ILE A 72 8.61 -14.74 6.76
CA ILE A 72 7.33 -14.04 6.61
C ILE A 72 6.18 -15.05 6.53
N LYS A 73 6.31 -16.08 5.70
CA LYS A 73 5.30 -17.14 5.56
C LYS A 73 5.10 -17.92 6.86
N LYS A 74 6.16 -18.23 7.62
CA LYS A 74 6.06 -18.87 8.95
C LYS A 74 5.31 -17.97 9.95
N ILE A 75 5.64 -16.67 10.01
CA ILE A 75 4.97 -15.71 10.89
C ILE A 75 3.47 -15.67 10.58
N ILE A 76 3.09 -15.53 9.30
CA ILE A 76 1.67 -15.51 8.90
C ILE A 76 0.97 -16.83 9.22
N SER A 77 1.62 -17.98 8.99
CA SER A 77 1.03 -19.30 9.24
C SER A 77 0.87 -19.61 10.72
N SER A 78 1.68 -19.03 11.59
CA SER A 78 1.62 -19.24 13.04
C SER A 78 0.32 -18.70 13.65
N LYS A 79 -0.32 -17.73 12.99
CA LYS A 79 -1.47 -16.96 13.50
C LYS A 79 -1.22 -16.24 14.83
N LEU A 80 0.03 -16.17 15.26
CA LEU A 80 0.43 -15.36 16.43
C LEU A 80 0.51 -13.90 16.01
N PHE A 81 0.12 -13.02 16.90
CA PHE A 81 0.33 -11.58 16.71
C PHE A 81 1.82 -11.27 16.87
N TYR A 82 2.47 -10.91 15.78
CA TYR A 82 3.91 -10.64 15.74
C TYR A 82 4.21 -9.60 14.66
N PRO A 83 3.99 -8.30 14.96
CA PRO A 83 4.21 -7.21 14.00
C PRO A 83 5.60 -7.25 13.39
N THR A 84 5.67 -7.09 12.08
CA THR A 84 6.91 -7.26 11.32
C THR A 84 7.17 -6.04 10.43
N PHE A 85 8.36 -5.47 10.54
CA PHE A 85 8.83 -4.35 9.72
C PHE A 85 9.78 -4.88 8.65
N ILE A 86 9.59 -4.48 7.39
CA ILE A 86 10.43 -4.91 6.27
C ILE A 86 10.98 -3.67 5.57
N THR A 87 12.28 -3.49 5.65
CA THR A 87 12.98 -2.36 5.04
C THR A 87 13.85 -2.79 3.87
N GLY A 88 14.24 -1.86 3.02
CA GLY A 88 15.17 -2.06 1.91
C GLY A 88 14.82 -1.20 0.70
N LEU A 89 15.67 -1.16 -0.30
CA LEU A 89 15.54 -0.31 -1.47
C LEU A 89 14.26 -0.59 -2.28
N SER A 90 13.80 0.42 -3.04
CA SER A 90 12.60 0.30 -3.85
C SER A 90 12.74 -0.77 -4.95
N GLY A 91 11.64 -1.49 -5.22
CA GLY A 91 11.57 -2.45 -6.32
C GLY A 91 12.30 -3.78 -6.07
N ASN A 92 12.60 -4.11 -4.80
CA ASN A 92 13.21 -5.38 -4.38
C ASN A 92 12.19 -6.44 -3.91
N GLY A 93 10.87 -6.20 -4.04
CA GLY A 93 9.82 -7.19 -3.79
C GLY A 93 9.33 -7.31 -2.34
N LYS A 94 9.59 -6.35 -1.44
CA LYS A 94 9.11 -6.35 -0.03
C LYS A 94 7.60 -6.60 0.07
N THR A 95 6.81 -5.71 -0.50
CA THR A 95 5.33 -5.76 -0.50
C THR A 95 4.83 -7.04 -1.16
N PHE A 96 5.40 -7.40 -2.32
CA PHE A 96 5.03 -8.58 -3.08
C PHE A 96 5.28 -9.89 -2.31
N SER A 97 6.34 -9.95 -1.49
CA SER A 97 6.61 -11.10 -0.62
C SER A 97 5.50 -11.34 0.40
N VAL A 98 4.97 -10.28 1.03
CA VAL A 98 3.83 -10.40 1.97
C VAL A 98 2.56 -10.82 1.25
N GLU A 99 2.26 -10.21 0.10
CA GLU A 99 1.10 -10.54 -0.74
C GLU A 99 1.13 -12.02 -1.14
N GLN A 100 2.26 -12.52 -1.64
CA GLN A 100 2.40 -13.91 -2.08
C GLN A 100 2.42 -14.90 -0.91
N ALA A 101 2.90 -14.52 0.26
CA ALA A 101 2.79 -15.34 1.46
C ALA A 101 1.31 -15.48 1.88
N CYS A 102 0.54 -14.41 1.86
CA CYS A 102 -0.90 -14.43 2.13
C CYS A 102 -1.65 -15.27 1.09
N ALA A 103 -1.37 -15.07 -0.21
CA ALA A 103 -1.97 -15.82 -1.31
C ALA A 103 -1.78 -17.32 -1.15
N GLN A 104 -0.54 -17.77 -0.92
CA GLN A 104 -0.20 -19.20 -0.75
C GLN A 104 -0.77 -19.83 0.52
N LEU A 105 -1.12 -19.03 1.53
CA LEU A 105 -1.72 -19.48 2.79
C LEU A 105 -3.25 -19.31 2.82
N GLY A 106 -3.84 -18.77 1.76
CA GLY A 106 -5.28 -18.46 1.73
C GLY A 106 -5.69 -17.46 2.81
N ARG A 107 -4.81 -16.48 3.14
CA ARG A 107 -5.04 -15.47 4.16
C ARG A 107 -5.49 -14.16 3.53
N GLU A 108 -6.53 -13.56 4.11
CA GLU A 108 -6.95 -12.23 3.70
C GLU A 108 -5.86 -11.20 4.00
N LEU A 109 -5.67 -10.28 3.07
CA LEU A 109 -4.72 -9.18 3.15
C LEU A 109 -5.44 -7.86 2.90
N ILE A 110 -5.27 -6.92 3.81
CA ILE A 110 -5.68 -5.53 3.62
C ILE A 110 -4.43 -4.68 3.52
N ARG A 111 -4.16 -4.16 2.32
CA ARG A 111 -3.02 -3.27 2.05
C ARG A 111 -3.46 -1.83 2.08
N VAL A 112 -2.71 -1.01 2.78
CA VAL A 112 -2.89 0.44 2.88
C VAL A 112 -1.59 1.10 2.46
N ASN A 113 -1.62 1.87 1.38
CA ASN A 113 -0.50 2.72 1.00
C ASN A 113 -0.52 3.96 1.88
N ILE A 114 0.55 4.13 2.65
CA ILE A 114 0.69 5.27 3.56
C ILE A 114 1.26 6.46 2.78
N THR A 115 0.73 7.63 3.08
CA THR A 115 1.19 8.91 2.54
C THR A 115 1.35 9.92 3.68
N ILE A 116 1.93 11.07 3.41
CA ILE A 116 2.05 12.15 4.39
C ILE A 116 0.69 12.65 4.88
N GLU A 117 -0.34 12.55 4.03
CA GLU A 117 -1.70 13.00 4.35
C GLU A 117 -2.52 11.96 5.14
N THR A 118 -2.08 10.69 5.13
CA THR A 118 -2.81 9.59 5.79
C THR A 118 -3.07 9.90 7.26
N ASP A 119 -4.32 9.81 7.69
CA ASP A 119 -4.74 10.16 9.03
C ASP A 119 -5.63 9.10 9.73
N GLU A 120 -6.12 9.44 10.93
CA GLU A 120 -6.96 8.54 11.73
C GLU A 120 -8.27 8.19 11.01
N ASP A 121 -8.88 9.14 10.28
CA ASP A 121 -10.13 8.88 9.56
C ASP A 121 -9.94 7.96 8.37
N ASP A 122 -8.77 7.98 7.73
CA ASP A 122 -8.40 7.07 6.65
C ASP A 122 -8.11 5.66 7.15
N LEU A 123 -7.45 5.54 8.30
CA LEU A 123 -6.99 4.27 8.84
C LEU A 123 -8.05 3.57 9.71
N ILE A 124 -8.62 4.30 10.65
CA ILE A 124 -9.57 3.79 11.65
C ILE A 124 -11.01 3.90 11.14
N GLY A 125 -11.33 5.02 10.49
CA GLY A 125 -12.64 5.30 9.93
C GLY A 125 -13.25 6.60 10.43
N GLY A 126 -14.26 7.02 9.72
CA GLY A 126 -14.90 8.30 9.94
C GLY A 126 -16.37 8.31 9.51
N PHE A 127 -17.02 9.41 9.79
CA PHE A 127 -18.37 9.64 9.31
C PHE A 127 -18.37 10.02 7.82
N ARG A 128 -19.30 9.43 7.08
CA ARG A 128 -19.56 9.74 5.67
C ARG A 128 -21.03 10.12 5.48
N LEU A 129 -21.30 11.04 4.56
CA LEU A 129 -22.67 11.39 4.18
C LEU A 129 -23.15 10.39 3.12
N VAL A 130 -24.16 9.59 3.48
CA VAL A 130 -24.76 8.59 2.58
C VAL A 130 -26.26 8.83 2.55
N ASN A 131 -26.81 9.12 1.37
CA ASN A 131 -28.23 9.39 1.17
C ASN A 131 -28.83 10.44 2.14
N GLY A 132 -28.06 11.50 2.44
CA GLY A 132 -28.48 12.55 3.36
C GLY A 132 -28.36 12.23 4.85
N ALA A 133 -27.90 11.04 5.21
CA ALA A 133 -27.64 10.64 6.59
C ALA A 133 -26.12 10.52 6.86
N THR A 134 -25.71 10.92 8.05
CA THR A 134 -24.32 10.75 8.51
C THR A 134 -24.15 9.34 9.06
N VAL A 135 -23.33 8.52 8.38
CA VAL A 135 -23.10 7.11 8.72
C VAL A 135 -21.62 6.89 9.02
N TRP A 136 -21.32 6.09 10.04
CA TRP A 136 -19.96 5.67 10.33
C TRP A 136 -19.50 4.61 9.31
N HIS A 137 -18.29 4.81 8.76
CA HIS A 137 -17.62 3.83 7.93
C HIS A 137 -16.31 3.38 8.61
N ASN A 138 -16.14 2.07 8.75
CA ASN A 138 -14.87 1.51 9.23
C ASN A 138 -13.76 1.79 8.22
N GLY A 139 -12.58 2.15 8.72
CA GLY A 139 -11.36 2.18 7.93
C GLY A 139 -10.72 0.79 7.79
N PRO A 140 -9.68 0.66 6.95
CA PRO A 140 -9.03 -0.61 6.64
C PRO A 140 -8.43 -1.31 7.87
N VAL A 141 -7.96 -0.55 8.85
CA VAL A 141 -7.42 -1.11 10.11
C VAL A 141 -8.51 -1.81 10.90
N ILE A 142 -9.69 -1.19 11.02
CA ILE A 142 -10.82 -1.79 11.72
C ILE A 142 -11.35 -3.01 10.97
N GLU A 143 -11.42 -2.95 9.65
CA GLU A 143 -11.78 -4.11 8.82
C GLU A 143 -10.79 -5.27 9.02
N ALA A 144 -9.49 -5.00 9.06
CA ALA A 144 -8.46 -6.02 9.29
C ALA A 144 -8.57 -6.64 10.68
N LEU A 145 -8.79 -5.82 11.72
CA LEU A 145 -9.02 -6.29 13.09
C LEU A 145 -10.22 -7.23 13.19
N GLU A 146 -11.36 -6.83 12.63
CA GLU A 146 -12.61 -7.59 12.70
C GLU A 146 -12.57 -8.90 11.92
N ARG A 147 -11.85 -8.93 10.79
CA ARG A 147 -11.71 -10.12 9.92
C ARG A 147 -10.60 -11.06 10.37
N GLY A 148 -9.69 -10.62 11.23
CA GLY A 148 -8.46 -11.36 11.55
C GLY A 148 -7.51 -11.42 10.33
N ALA A 149 -7.58 -10.44 9.44
CA ALA A 149 -6.77 -10.36 8.24
C ALA A 149 -5.33 -9.89 8.55
N ILE A 150 -4.45 -10.05 7.59
CA ILE A 150 -3.13 -9.41 7.61
C ILE A 150 -3.29 -7.96 7.16
N LEU A 151 -2.88 -7.02 8.01
CA LEU A 151 -2.79 -5.60 7.67
C LEU A 151 -1.39 -5.30 7.14
N LEU A 152 -1.29 -4.78 5.93
CA LEU A 152 -0.02 -4.36 5.32
C LEU A 152 -0.01 -2.84 5.17
N LEU A 153 0.83 -2.19 5.96
CA LEU A 153 1.10 -0.75 5.89
C LEU A 153 2.28 -0.53 4.94
N ASP A 154 1.99 -0.14 3.71
CA ASP A 154 3.01 0.00 2.67
C ASP A 154 3.55 1.43 2.64
N GLU A 155 4.88 1.58 2.51
CA GLU A 155 5.60 2.86 2.53
C GLU A 155 5.40 3.65 3.82
N ILE A 156 5.46 2.96 4.97
CA ILE A 156 5.15 3.58 6.28
C ILE A 156 6.10 4.73 6.66
N ASP A 157 7.28 4.79 6.08
CA ASP A 157 8.24 5.86 6.25
C ASP A 157 7.82 7.20 5.62
N LEU A 158 6.73 7.22 4.84
CA LEU A 158 6.08 8.46 4.41
C LEU A 158 5.11 9.04 5.47
N ALA A 159 4.78 8.25 6.51
CA ALA A 159 3.78 8.62 7.49
C ALA A 159 4.16 9.88 8.28
N SER A 160 3.18 10.74 8.51
CA SER A 160 3.27 11.80 9.50
C SER A 160 3.03 11.25 10.93
N ASN A 161 3.19 12.08 11.97
CA ASN A 161 2.90 11.70 13.35
C ASN A 161 1.44 11.24 13.58
N LYS A 162 0.53 11.44 12.63
CA LYS A 162 -0.86 10.95 12.69
C LYS A 162 -0.92 9.41 12.76
N ILE A 163 0.11 8.69 12.27
CA ILE A 163 0.22 7.23 12.33
C ILE A 163 0.22 6.67 13.76
N LEU A 164 0.51 7.50 14.77
CA LEU A 164 0.52 7.10 16.17
C LEU A 164 -0.86 6.64 16.67
N CYS A 165 -1.95 6.90 15.95
CA CYS A 165 -3.26 6.32 16.22
C CYS A 165 -3.23 4.77 16.19
N LEU A 166 -2.22 4.15 15.55
CA LEU A 166 -2.06 2.69 15.48
C LEU A 166 -1.26 2.08 16.65
N GLN A 167 -0.79 2.85 17.63
CA GLN A 167 0.03 2.31 18.72
C GLN A 167 -0.66 1.15 19.45
N SER A 168 -1.93 1.30 19.81
CA SER A 168 -2.71 0.25 20.49
C SER A 168 -2.87 -1.01 19.63
N VAL A 169 -3.00 -0.83 18.32
CA VAL A 169 -3.10 -1.93 17.34
C VAL A 169 -1.79 -2.72 17.28
N LEU A 170 -0.64 -2.02 17.25
CA LEU A 170 0.69 -2.64 17.22
C LEU A 170 1.07 -3.34 18.52
N GLU A 171 0.38 -3.07 19.60
CA GLU A 171 0.50 -3.80 20.87
C GLU A 171 -0.39 -5.05 20.94
N GLY A 172 -1.16 -5.34 19.88
CA GLY A 172 -2.13 -6.44 19.86
C GLY A 172 -3.41 -6.13 20.64
N ASN A 173 -3.57 -4.89 21.07
CA ASN A 173 -4.77 -4.42 21.73
C ASN A 173 -5.83 -3.99 20.71
N GLY A 174 -7.07 -3.86 21.18
CA GLY A 174 -8.14 -3.32 20.36
C GLY A 174 -8.09 -1.79 20.28
N VAL A 175 -9.00 -1.24 19.49
CA VAL A 175 -9.18 0.20 19.30
C VAL A 175 -10.53 0.63 19.87
N PHE A 176 -10.54 1.69 20.65
CA PHE A 176 -11.77 2.34 21.07
C PHE A 176 -12.14 3.44 20.06
N LEU A 177 -13.20 3.23 19.34
CA LEU A 177 -13.75 4.18 18.35
C LEU A 177 -14.49 5.30 19.08
N LYS A 178 -13.75 6.35 19.46
CA LYS A 178 -14.24 7.45 20.31
C LYS A 178 -15.51 8.13 19.76
N LYS A 179 -15.59 8.26 18.43
CA LYS A 179 -16.71 8.95 17.74
C LYS A 179 -18.04 8.22 17.84
N ILE A 180 -18.02 6.89 18.06
CA ILE A 180 -19.23 6.05 18.15
C ILE A 180 -19.31 5.22 19.43
N GLY A 181 -18.35 5.39 20.36
CA GLY A 181 -18.37 4.71 21.66
C GLY A 181 -18.23 3.18 21.59
N ARG A 182 -17.56 2.64 20.55
CA ARG A 182 -17.42 1.20 20.32
C ARG A 182 -15.97 0.76 20.48
N PHE A 183 -15.76 -0.38 21.16
CA PHE A 183 -14.45 -1.01 21.23
C PHE A 183 -14.35 -2.18 20.26
N VAL A 184 -13.30 -2.20 19.41
CA VAL A 184 -13.02 -3.27 18.45
C VAL A 184 -11.80 -4.04 18.90
N ARG A 185 -11.94 -5.36 19.04
CA ARG A 185 -10.82 -6.26 19.40
C ARG A 185 -10.32 -7.00 18.17
N PRO A 186 -9.02 -7.33 18.13
CA PRO A 186 -8.47 -8.14 17.04
C PRO A 186 -9.07 -9.55 17.06
N ALA A 187 -9.58 -9.99 15.92
CA ALA A 187 -9.98 -11.36 15.70
C ALA A 187 -8.75 -12.28 15.56
N ALA A 188 -8.94 -13.57 15.76
CA ALA A 188 -7.86 -14.56 15.70
C ALA A 188 -7.14 -14.54 14.35
N GLY A 189 -5.81 -14.48 14.40
CA GLY A 189 -4.95 -14.45 13.22
C GLY A 189 -4.65 -13.05 12.68
N PHE A 190 -5.22 -11.98 13.24
CA PHE A 190 -4.81 -10.63 12.90
C PHE A 190 -3.32 -10.43 13.14
N ASN A 191 -2.64 -9.81 12.18
CA ASN A 191 -1.24 -9.39 12.32
C ASN A 191 -0.95 -8.17 11.44
N VAL A 192 0.15 -7.47 11.73
CA VAL A 192 0.56 -6.25 11.04
C VAL A 192 1.92 -6.44 10.39
N PHE A 193 2.02 -6.09 9.12
CA PHE A 193 3.27 -5.95 8.39
C PHE A 193 3.41 -4.51 7.93
N ALA A 194 4.63 -3.97 8.00
CA ALA A 194 4.93 -2.66 7.48
C ALA A 194 6.12 -2.76 6.51
N THR A 195 6.07 -2.01 5.41
CA THR A 195 7.20 -1.88 4.47
C THR A 195 7.69 -0.45 4.45
N ALA A 196 8.99 -0.28 4.27
CA ALA A 196 9.64 1.02 4.18
C ALA A 196 10.85 0.96 3.24
N ASN A 197 11.26 2.09 2.70
CA ASN A 197 12.50 2.23 1.96
C ASN A 197 13.67 2.59 2.87
N THR A 198 13.37 3.14 4.05
CA THR A 198 14.32 3.50 5.10
C THR A 198 14.09 2.65 6.34
N LYS A 199 15.01 2.72 7.32
CA LYS A 199 14.83 2.06 8.63
C LYS A 199 13.96 2.89 9.60
N GLY A 200 13.14 3.81 9.08
CA GLY A 200 12.34 4.73 9.89
C GLY A 200 13.12 5.94 10.42
N LYS A 201 14.38 6.10 10.00
CA LYS A 201 15.24 7.23 10.42
C LYS A 201 15.26 8.38 9.41
N GLY A 202 14.38 8.33 8.39
CA GLY A 202 14.41 9.27 7.28
C GLY A 202 15.52 8.96 6.29
N SER A 203 15.75 9.87 5.34
CA SER A 203 16.82 9.79 4.35
C SER A 203 17.86 10.87 4.66
N ASP A 204 18.97 10.49 5.31
CA ASP A 204 20.06 11.42 5.61
C ASP A 204 20.79 11.87 4.33
N ASP A 205 20.71 11.07 3.27
CA ASP A 205 21.36 11.28 1.98
C ASP A 205 20.46 11.93 0.91
N GLY A 206 19.19 12.27 1.27
CA GLY A 206 18.22 12.88 0.35
C GLY A 206 17.69 11.97 -0.75
N ARG A 207 18.08 10.69 -0.81
CA ARG A 207 17.66 9.73 -1.85
C ARG A 207 16.17 9.39 -1.81
N PHE A 208 15.60 9.41 -0.60
CA PHE A 208 14.19 9.12 -0.39
C PHE A 208 13.44 10.38 0.04
N ILE A 209 13.25 11.29 -0.91
CA ILE A 209 12.52 12.54 -0.70
C ILE A 209 11.12 12.22 -0.19
N GLY A 210 10.71 12.90 0.88
CA GLY A 210 9.38 12.74 1.48
C GLY A 210 9.31 11.69 2.58
N THR A 211 10.39 10.92 2.85
CA THR A 211 10.42 10.06 4.02
C THR A 211 10.59 10.87 5.30
N ASN A 212 9.88 10.47 6.33
CA ASN A 212 9.92 11.09 7.65
C ASN A 212 10.71 10.23 8.65
N VAL A 213 11.21 10.88 9.69
CA VAL A 213 11.71 10.16 10.87
C VAL A 213 10.52 9.66 11.67
N LEU A 214 10.35 8.35 11.73
CA LEU A 214 9.30 7.73 12.52
C LEU A 214 9.62 7.82 14.01
N ASN A 215 8.58 7.93 14.84
CA ASN A 215 8.73 7.94 16.28
C ASN A 215 9.34 6.61 16.78
N GLU A 216 10.40 6.68 17.59
CA GLU A 216 11.11 5.50 18.08
C GLU A 216 10.18 4.57 18.87
N ALA A 217 9.31 5.11 19.72
CA ALA A 217 8.34 4.30 20.45
C ALA A 217 7.33 3.59 19.54
N PHE A 218 7.09 4.10 18.35
CA PHE A 218 6.28 3.42 17.33
C PHE A 218 7.05 2.28 16.68
N LEU A 219 8.33 2.50 16.34
CA LEU A 219 9.20 1.48 15.76
C LEU A 219 9.45 0.30 16.70
N GLU A 220 9.64 0.56 17.99
CA GLU A 220 9.82 -0.47 19.04
C GLU A 220 8.62 -1.44 19.16
N ARG A 221 7.47 -1.10 18.61
CA ARG A 221 6.30 -1.99 18.56
C ARG A 221 6.37 -3.02 17.43
N PHE A 222 7.40 -2.96 16.61
CA PHE A 222 7.74 -4.00 15.64
C PHE A 222 8.89 -4.85 16.17
N PRO A 223 8.60 -6.00 16.81
CA PRO A 223 9.64 -6.84 17.43
C PRO A 223 10.60 -7.44 16.42
N VAL A 224 10.25 -7.43 15.13
CA VAL A 224 11.06 -7.98 14.05
C VAL A 224 11.22 -6.96 12.93
N THR A 225 12.47 -6.76 12.53
CA THR A 225 12.84 -5.97 11.35
C THR A 225 13.64 -6.85 10.39
N TYR A 226 13.15 -7.02 9.17
CA TYR A 226 13.88 -7.66 8.08
C TYR A 226 14.45 -6.59 7.15
N GLU A 227 15.74 -6.70 6.86
CA GLU A 227 16.37 -5.96 5.77
C GLU A 227 16.32 -6.84 4.53
N GLN A 228 15.64 -6.37 3.49
CA GLN A 228 15.51 -7.09 2.23
C GLN A 228 16.36 -6.45 1.15
N ASP A 229 17.37 -7.16 0.73
CA ASP A 229 18.20 -6.82 -0.42
C ASP A 229 17.54 -7.23 -1.74
N TYR A 230 18.18 -6.88 -2.85
CA TYR A 230 17.81 -7.42 -4.14
C TYR A 230 18.09 -8.93 -4.20
N PRO A 231 17.34 -9.70 -5.00
CA PRO A 231 17.61 -11.11 -5.15
C PRO A 231 19.01 -11.36 -5.74
N ALA A 232 19.64 -12.45 -5.30
CA ALA A 232 20.90 -12.88 -5.92
C ALA A 232 20.73 -13.10 -7.43
N PRO A 233 21.76 -12.89 -8.26
CA PRO A 233 21.68 -13.02 -9.72
C PRO A 233 21.01 -14.32 -10.20
N SER A 234 21.32 -15.45 -9.57
CA SER A 234 20.71 -16.75 -9.90
C SER A 234 19.19 -16.81 -9.64
N VAL A 235 18.69 -16.07 -8.67
CA VAL A 235 17.25 -15.95 -8.37
C VAL A 235 16.61 -14.97 -9.33
N GLU A 236 17.27 -13.85 -9.60
CA GLU A 236 16.77 -12.82 -10.50
C GLU A 236 16.65 -13.33 -11.94
N LYS A 237 17.62 -14.13 -12.43
CA LYS A 237 17.52 -14.87 -13.70
C LYS A 237 16.26 -15.76 -13.74
N LYS A 238 15.91 -16.43 -12.63
CA LYS A 238 14.66 -17.22 -12.54
C LYS A 238 13.41 -16.35 -12.58
N ILE A 239 13.43 -15.19 -11.91
CA ILE A 239 12.30 -14.23 -11.94
C ILE A 239 12.07 -13.77 -13.38
N LEU A 240 13.13 -13.25 -14.03
CA LEU A 240 13.03 -12.77 -15.40
C LEU A 240 12.63 -13.89 -16.37
N GLY A 241 13.18 -15.11 -16.21
CA GLY A 241 12.84 -16.26 -17.05
C GLY A 241 11.35 -16.64 -16.98
N ARG A 242 10.74 -16.62 -15.78
CA ARG A 242 9.29 -16.89 -15.63
C ARG A 242 8.45 -15.81 -16.30
N ILE A 243 8.83 -14.53 -16.09
CA ILE A 243 8.13 -13.40 -16.72
C ILE A 243 8.27 -13.44 -18.23
N ALA A 244 9.47 -13.70 -18.74
CA ALA A 244 9.75 -13.84 -20.17
C ALA A 244 8.93 -14.97 -20.80
N SER A 245 8.86 -16.13 -20.15
CA SER A 245 8.04 -17.26 -20.60
C SER A 245 6.56 -16.89 -20.73
N ASN A 246 6.00 -16.16 -19.77
CA ASN A 246 4.60 -15.71 -19.81
C ASN A 246 4.35 -14.67 -20.91
N LEU A 247 5.40 -13.96 -21.34
CA LEU A 247 5.33 -12.95 -22.41
C LEU A 247 5.75 -13.48 -23.79
N GLY A 248 6.12 -14.76 -23.88
CA GLY A 248 6.61 -15.36 -25.12
C GLY A 248 8.02 -14.93 -25.53
N VAL A 249 8.80 -14.35 -24.60
CA VAL A 249 10.19 -13.96 -24.83
C VAL A 249 11.10 -15.17 -24.60
N THR A 250 11.85 -15.56 -25.63
CA THR A 250 12.71 -16.77 -25.59
C THR A 250 14.21 -16.47 -25.49
N ASP A 251 14.61 -15.20 -25.57
CA ASP A 251 16.02 -14.77 -25.57
C ASP A 251 16.62 -14.82 -24.16
N THR A 252 17.08 -16.00 -23.77
CA THR A 252 17.70 -16.22 -22.46
C THR A 252 19.02 -15.47 -22.27
N ALA A 253 19.80 -15.30 -23.36
CA ALA A 253 21.06 -14.55 -23.30
C ALA A 253 20.82 -13.09 -22.93
N PHE A 254 19.79 -12.47 -23.51
CA PHE A 254 19.39 -11.11 -23.15
C PHE A 254 19.01 -11.00 -21.66
N LEU A 255 18.24 -11.95 -21.14
CA LEU A 255 17.86 -11.95 -19.72
C LEU A 255 19.09 -12.07 -18.79
N GLU A 256 20.07 -12.89 -19.17
CA GLU A 256 21.30 -13.04 -18.40
C GLU A 256 22.12 -11.77 -18.39
N ARG A 257 22.30 -11.12 -19.54
CA ARG A 257 23.00 -9.83 -19.68
C ARG A 257 22.35 -8.75 -18.83
N LEU A 258 21.02 -8.66 -18.83
CA LEU A 258 20.28 -7.71 -17.99
C LEU A 258 20.57 -7.89 -16.50
N VAL A 259 20.64 -9.13 -16.03
CA VAL A 259 20.93 -9.42 -14.62
C VAL A 259 22.38 -9.08 -14.28
N ASP A 260 23.31 -9.48 -15.14
CA ASP A 260 24.74 -9.21 -14.92
C ASP A 260 25.02 -7.69 -14.94
N TRP A 261 24.39 -6.95 -15.86
CA TRP A 261 24.42 -5.48 -15.90
C TRP A 261 23.90 -4.84 -14.61
N ALA A 262 22.73 -5.27 -14.14
CA ALA A 262 22.14 -4.74 -12.91
C ALA A 262 22.98 -5.07 -11.67
N ASP A 263 23.62 -6.25 -11.63
CA ASP A 263 24.49 -6.66 -10.53
C ASP A 263 25.72 -5.77 -10.43
N ILE A 264 26.35 -5.43 -11.57
CA ILE A 264 27.49 -4.49 -11.61
C ILE A 264 27.06 -3.11 -11.11
N ILE A 265 25.94 -2.57 -11.61
CA ILE A 265 25.41 -1.27 -11.18
C ILE A 265 25.16 -1.26 -9.67
N ARG A 266 24.54 -2.31 -9.12
CA ARG A 266 24.25 -2.40 -7.69
C ARG A 266 25.52 -2.47 -6.84
N LYS A 267 26.53 -3.21 -7.27
CA LYS A 267 27.82 -3.23 -6.59
C LYS A 267 28.45 -1.85 -6.55
N THR A 268 28.50 -1.16 -7.69
CA THR A 268 29.02 0.21 -7.77
C THR A 268 28.23 1.18 -6.90
N PHE A 269 26.91 1.01 -6.82
CA PHE A 269 26.05 1.80 -5.93
C PHE A 269 26.38 1.57 -4.45
N TYR A 270 26.53 0.31 -4.02
CA TYR A 270 26.85 -0.01 -2.63
C TYR A 270 28.29 0.44 -2.25
N ASP A 271 29.19 0.48 -3.22
CA ASP A 271 30.55 1.01 -3.05
C ASP A 271 30.59 2.55 -3.07
N GLY A 272 29.45 3.21 -3.27
CA GLY A 272 29.32 4.67 -3.28
C GLY A 272 29.81 5.34 -4.58
N GLY A 273 30.00 4.56 -5.65
CA GLY A 273 30.47 5.09 -6.94
C GLY A 273 29.38 5.75 -7.79
N ILE A 274 28.10 5.48 -7.52
CA ILE A 274 26.94 6.05 -8.21
C ILE A 274 25.80 6.26 -7.23
N GLU A 275 24.86 7.16 -7.57
CA GLU A 275 23.71 7.46 -6.71
C GLU A 275 22.42 6.71 -7.10
N ASP A 276 22.31 6.31 -8.35
CA ASP A 276 21.14 5.62 -8.90
C ASP A 276 21.37 4.10 -9.03
N ILE A 277 20.25 3.36 -9.11
CA ILE A 277 20.27 1.90 -9.12
C ILE A 277 19.25 1.31 -10.10
N ILE A 278 19.61 0.17 -10.68
CA ILE A 278 18.66 -0.66 -11.46
C ILE A 278 18.03 -1.71 -10.55
N SER A 279 16.75 -1.52 -10.23
CA SER A 279 15.97 -2.44 -9.40
C SER A 279 15.50 -3.66 -10.18
N THR A 280 15.16 -4.76 -9.50
CA THR A 280 14.50 -5.94 -10.11
C THR A 280 13.21 -5.55 -10.84
N ARG A 281 12.43 -4.61 -10.28
CA ARG A 281 11.25 -4.05 -10.95
C ARG A 281 11.60 -3.42 -12.30
N ARG A 282 12.73 -2.72 -12.37
CA ARG A 282 13.21 -2.11 -13.63
C ARG A 282 13.55 -3.16 -14.67
N LEU A 283 14.22 -4.23 -14.27
CA LEU A 283 14.53 -5.35 -15.18
C LEU A 283 13.24 -6.00 -15.72
N VAL A 284 12.24 -6.20 -14.87
CA VAL A 284 10.93 -6.71 -15.31
C VAL A 284 10.28 -5.77 -16.33
N HIS A 285 10.39 -4.45 -16.14
CA HIS A 285 9.88 -3.49 -17.12
C HIS A 285 10.63 -3.53 -18.45
N ILE A 286 11.95 -3.74 -18.44
CA ILE A 286 12.75 -3.91 -19.66
C ILE A 286 12.29 -5.15 -20.43
N VAL A 287 12.09 -6.28 -19.74
CA VAL A 287 11.60 -7.51 -20.39
C VAL A 287 10.19 -7.30 -20.99
N ARG A 288 9.30 -6.60 -20.31
CA ARG A 288 7.98 -6.23 -20.82
C ARG A 288 8.08 -5.28 -22.02
N ALA A 289 8.94 -4.28 -21.95
CA ALA A 289 9.16 -3.36 -23.06
C ALA A 289 9.70 -4.12 -24.29
N PHE A 290 10.64 -5.06 -24.07
CA PHE A 290 11.14 -5.92 -25.15
C PHE A 290 10.04 -6.78 -25.78
N SER A 291 9.12 -7.34 -25.01
CA SER A 291 7.99 -8.10 -25.56
C SER A 291 7.04 -7.25 -26.39
N ILE A 292 6.97 -5.93 -26.14
CA ILE A 292 6.12 -4.98 -26.87
C ILE A 292 6.81 -4.47 -28.15
N PHE A 293 8.08 -4.04 -28.02
CA PHE A 293 8.78 -3.35 -29.09
C PHE A 293 9.59 -4.30 -29.99
N ASN A 294 9.87 -5.52 -29.52
CA ASN A 294 10.77 -6.49 -30.16
C ASN A 294 12.15 -5.90 -30.50
N ASP A 295 12.60 -4.93 -29.71
CA ASP A 295 13.84 -4.20 -29.85
C ASP A 295 14.48 -4.04 -28.47
N LYS A 296 15.68 -4.62 -28.29
CA LYS A 296 16.43 -4.62 -27.02
C LYS A 296 16.92 -3.22 -26.66
N ALA A 297 17.48 -2.50 -27.63
CA ALA A 297 18.01 -1.15 -27.44
C ALA A 297 16.91 -0.21 -26.97
N LYS A 298 15.80 -0.20 -27.71
CA LYS A 298 14.62 0.60 -27.38
C LYS A 298 14.07 0.23 -26.00
N ALA A 299 13.96 -1.07 -25.68
CA ALA A 299 13.47 -1.53 -24.40
C ALA A 299 14.30 -1.05 -23.22
N ILE A 300 15.63 -1.09 -23.34
CA ILE A 300 16.54 -0.58 -22.31
C ILE A 300 16.46 0.95 -22.24
N LYS A 301 16.61 1.64 -23.39
CA LYS A 301 16.62 3.11 -23.50
C LYS A 301 15.37 3.74 -22.87
N VAL A 302 14.18 3.27 -23.20
CA VAL A 302 12.92 3.81 -22.63
C VAL A 302 12.81 3.57 -21.12
N CYS A 303 13.37 2.49 -20.61
CA CYS A 303 13.34 2.17 -19.19
C CYS A 303 14.39 2.92 -18.36
N VAL A 304 15.47 3.43 -18.97
CA VAL A 304 16.50 4.23 -18.29
C VAL A 304 16.34 5.73 -18.50
N ASN A 305 15.43 6.18 -19.37
CA ASN A 305 15.17 7.60 -19.64
C ASN A 305 14.73 8.44 -18.43
N ARG A 306 14.36 7.81 -17.32
CA ARG A 306 13.99 8.51 -16.08
C ARG A 306 15.19 9.06 -15.31
N PHE A 307 16.37 8.54 -15.57
CA PHE A 307 17.61 8.99 -14.94
C PHE A 307 18.07 10.29 -15.60
N ASP A 308 18.92 11.03 -14.91
CA ASP A 308 19.60 12.16 -15.53
C ASP A 308 20.48 11.70 -16.71
N ASP A 309 20.88 12.64 -17.57
CA ASP A 309 21.55 12.30 -18.82
C ASP A 309 22.92 11.64 -18.60
N GLU A 310 23.65 11.99 -17.54
CA GLU A 310 24.97 11.42 -17.22
C GLU A 310 24.82 9.98 -16.73
N THR A 311 23.94 9.74 -15.78
CA THR A 311 23.62 8.40 -15.26
C THR A 311 23.07 7.49 -16.36
N LYS A 312 22.16 8.00 -17.16
CA LYS A 312 21.58 7.27 -18.30
C LYS A 312 22.66 6.85 -19.29
N GLN A 313 23.54 7.77 -19.69
CA GLN A 313 24.63 7.47 -20.63
C GLN A 313 25.57 6.41 -20.05
N SER A 314 25.96 6.56 -18.78
CA SER A 314 26.81 5.59 -18.09
C SER A 314 26.19 4.20 -18.03
N PHE A 315 24.88 4.09 -17.81
CA PHE A 315 24.16 2.81 -17.78
C PHE A 315 24.10 2.16 -19.17
N LEU A 316 23.89 2.94 -20.23
CA LEU A 316 23.87 2.45 -21.61
C LEU A 316 25.26 1.96 -22.04
N GLU A 317 26.30 2.75 -21.80
CA GLU A 317 27.69 2.37 -22.11
C GLU A 317 28.15 1.12 -21.33
N LEU A 318 27.67 0.96 -20.08
CA LEU A 318 27.95 -0.25 -19.32
C LEU A 318 27.23 -1.46 -19.91
N TYR A 319 26.00 -1.29 -20.41
CA TYR A 319 25.28 -2.37 -21.06
C TYR A 319 25.99 -2.85 -22.33
N ASP A 320 26.48 -1.94 -23.19
CA ASP A 320 27.25 -2.26 -24.38
C ASP A 320 28.54 -3.06 -24.07
N LYS A 321 29.16 -2.79 -22.92
CA LYS A 321 30.32 -3.56 -22.45
C LYS A 321 29.97 -4.95 -21.93
N VAL A 322 28.78 -5.11 -21.36
CA VAL A 322 28.29 -6.40 -20.84
C VAL A 322 27.79 -7.30 -21.98
N ASP A 323 27.23 -6.70 -23.02
CA ASP A 323 26.71 -7.39 -24.20
C ASP A 323 27.50 -6.97 -25.45
N ALA A 324 28.66 -7.56 -25.62
CA ALA A 324 29.59 -7.21 -26.70
C ALA A 324 29.07 -7.45 -28.13
N ASP A 325 27.99 -8.23 -28.26
CA ASP A 325 27.32 -8.49 -29.54
C ASP A 325 26.22 -7.46 -29.84
N PHE A 326 25.99 -6.54 -28.92
CA PHE A 326 24.94 -5.55 -28.94
C PHE A 326 25.50 -4.19 -29.38
N ASP A 327 24.81 -3.49 -30.28
CA ASP A 327 25.16 -2.15 -30.74
C ASP A 327 23.91 -1.29 -30.61
N MET A 328 23.96 -0.32 -29.70
CA MET A 328 22.85 0.62 -29.44
C MET A 328 22.52 1.51 -30.64
N ASP A 329 23.45 1.69 -31.55
CA ASP A 329 23.32 2.67 -32.65
C ASP A 329 22.81 2.06 -33.96
N LYS A 330 22.68 0.73 -34.07
CA LYS A 330 22.39 0.04 -35.33
C LYS A 330 20.97 0.16 -35.89
N LYS A 331 20.00 0.85 -35.23
CA LYS A 331 18.58 0.85 -35.66
C LYS A 331 17.89 2.20 -35.84
N GLU A 332 18.60 3.31 -35.88
CA GLU A 332 17.94 4.59 -36.21
C GLU A 332 17.62 4.75 -37.73
N ASP A 333 18.17 3.88 -38.58
CA ASP A 333 18.04 4.04 -40.05
C ASP A 333 16.68 3.56 -40.66
N ASN A 334 15.77 2.97 -39.87
CA ASN A 334 14.51 2.42 -40.41
C ASN A 334 13.24 3.22 -40.06
N GLU A 335 13.29 4.31 -39.31
CA GLU A 335 12.10 5.14 -39.05
C GLU A 335 11.90 6.32 -40.02
N GLU A 336 12.90 6.70 -40.82
CA GLU A 336 12.77 7.79 -41.82
C GLU A 336 12.06 7.42 -43.14
N SER A 337 11.75 6.14 -43.38
CA SER A 337 11.16 5.72 -44.65
C SER A 337 9.63 5.65 -44.70
N ILE A 338 8.90 6.02 -43.61
CA ILE A 338 7.43 5.92 -43.60
C ILE A 338 6.73 7.29 -43.69
N THR A 339 7.45 8.41 -43.74
CA THR A 339 6.81 9.75 -43.76
C THR A 339 6.73 10.43 -45.12
N ASN A 340 7.04 9.75 -46.24
CA ASN A 340 7.00 10.37 -47.58
C ASN A 340 6.08 9.64 -48.60
N ASP A 341 4.84 9.31 -48.19
CA ASP A 341 3.83 8.99 -49.21
C ASP A 341 2.38 9.28 -48.76
N SER A 342 2.07 10.57 -48.58
CA SER A 342 0.68 11.03 -48.56
C SER A 342 0.56 12.55 -48.84
N SER A 343 1.06 12.95 -50.00
CA SER A 343 0.65 14.21 -50.61
C SER A 343 0.04 13.93 -52.00
N ASN A 344 -1.21 13.50 -51.99
CA ASN A 344 -2.17 13.74 -53.10
C ASN A 344 -3.50 13.06 -52.80
N ASN A 345 -4.39 13.79 -52.14
CA ASN A 345 -5.82 13.67 -52.49
C ASN A 345 -6.55 14.98 -52.11
N SER A 346 -6.83 15.72 -53.13
CA SER A 346 -7.71 16.87 -53.21
C SER A 346 -9.13 16.50 -52.77
N TRP A 347 -9.64 17.20 -51.78
CA TRP A 347 -11.08 17.27 -51.52
C TRP A 347 -11.69 18.40 -52.34
N ASN A 348 -12.39 18.05 -53.41
CA ASN A 348 -13.43 18.84 -54.04
C ASN A 348 -14.78 18.25 -53.66
N VAL A 349 -15.68 19.17 -53.26
CA VAL A 349 -17.11 19.19 -52.96
C VAL A 349 -17.45 19.14 -51.49
#